data_be9fc4cdf30486e832ad546ef55c03ca
#
_entry.id   be9fc4cdf30486e832ad546ef55c03ca
#
_cell.length_a   1.000
_cell.length_b   1.000
_cell.length_c   1.000
_cell.angle_alpha   90.00
_cell.angle_beta   90.00
_cell.angle_gamma   90.00
#
_symmetry.space_group_name_H-M   'P 1'
#
loop_
_entity.id
_entity.type
_entity.pdbx_description
1 polymer ?
#
loop_
_entity_poly.entity_id
_entity_poly.type
_entity_poly.pdbx_seq_one_letter_code
_entity_poly.pdbx_strand_id
1 'polypeptide(L)'
;VLAAAGSVLLELRAAGVPLRAGRDRVEVEFDVAAGQTVYFSVGYGAAYGNPPVRLDPAAGLAETVQAWQAYRETHEYDGRYPEVVRHSTVVLTGLTYARSGAVAAALTTSLPEWIGGDRNYDYRYSWLRDFAMTMRALWVAACPSEASRLFAWAARSVGRVGDEPVPVLFGLEGERDISEHESTHLRGYAGSRPVRVGNDAWRQRQLDVPGEVISAVWRLRDYLGDTLDEELREMVVGLAEQVAGTWHLPDRGMWETRDTERHYLSSKVLCWVALDRAVRLAPRLAGRGDPVRWAAIRDEIRATVLREGWNEEVGAYTGAFGSTELDASALFLPVVHFLPATDPRMRATIAVVERELSDDTGLVRRWNTDPAGFLLCSFWLVECLVMAGERERAEALFERVTGYANDVGLLSEQIDPRTGAQLGNTPQALSHIGLINAAWRLTDPTTA
;
A
#
# COMPACT_ATOMS: atom_id res chain seq x y z
N VAL A 1 -9.21 -0.62 36.21
CA VAL A 1 -10.58 -0.74 35.72
C VAL A 1 -10.60 -1.83 34.65
N LEU A 2 -11.59 -2.72 34.69
CA LEU A 2 -11.81 -3.76 33.72
C LEU A 2 -13.08 -3.45 32.92
N ALA A 3 -13.03 -3.65 31.61
CA ALA A 3 -14.17 -3.58 30.71
C ALA A 3 -14.20 -4.84 29.84
N ALA A 4 -15.35 -5.51 29.78
CA ALA A 4 -15.53 -6.71 28.96
C ALA A 4 -16.68 -6.51 27.99
N ALA A 5 -16.48 -6.93 26.74
CA ALA A 5 -17.50 -6.97 25.72
C ALA A 5 -17.33 -8.22 24.85
N GLY A 6 -18.33 -9.11 24.86
CA GLY A 6 -18.22 -10.41 24.20
C GLY A 6 -17.01 -11.20 24.70
N SER A 7 -16.14 -11.60 23.79
CA SER A 7 -14.92 -12.36 24.09
C SER A 7 -13.70 -11.50 24.45
N VAL A 8 -13.84 -10.17 24.48
CA VAL A 8 -12.74 -9.21 24.70
C VAL A 8 -12.74 -8.68 26.12
N LEU A 9 -11.57 -8.63 26.73
CA LEU A 9 -11.29 -7.97 28.00
C LEU A 9 -10.26 -6.87 27.81
N LEU A 10 -10.61 -5.65 28.27
CA LEU A 10 -9.68 -4.53 28.37
C LEU A 10 -9.40 -4.24 29.83
N GLU A 11 -8.15 -3.98 30.18
CA GLU A 11 -7.74 -3.53 31.49
C GLU A 11 -7.04 -2.18 31.38
N LEU A 12 -7.68 -1.10 31.91
CA LEU A 12 -7.08 0.22 32.04
C LEU A 12 -6.48 0.38 33.44
N ARG A 13 -5.24 0.84 33.46
CA ARG A 13 -4.49 1.15 34.73
C ARG A 13 -3.89 2.54 34.66
N ALA A 14 -3.73 3.15 35.82
CA ALA A 14 -2.93 4.36 36.01
C ALA A 14 -2.10 4.17 37.29
N ALA A 15 -0.81 4.45 37.21
CA ALA A 15 0.07 4.38 38.38
C ALA A 15 -0.05 5.67 39.19
N GLY A 16 -0.45 5.55 40.46
CA GLY A 16 -0.53 6.67 41.41
C GLY A 16 -1.69 7.64 41.19
N VAL A 17 -2.62 7.32 40.29
CA VAL A 17 -3.77 8.19 39.96
C VAL A 17 -5.07 7.39 40.04
N PRO A 18 -6.10 7.86 40.78
CA PRO A 18 -7.34 7.13 40.97
C PRO A 18 -8.23 7.21 39.71
N LEU A 19 -8.56 6.05 39.13
CA LEU A 19 -9.51 5.93 38.04
C LEU A 19 -10.94 5.82 38.57
N ARG A 20 -11.84 6.63 38.04
CA ARG A 20 -13.29 6.57 38.32
C ARG A 20 -14.02 5.91 37.16
N ALA A 21 -14.52 4.69 37.37
CA ALA A 21 -15.28 3.97 36.39
C ALA A 21 -16.75 4.39 36.44
N GLY A 22 -17.29 4.91 35.34
CA GLY A 22 -18.71 5.10 35.06
C GLY A 22 -19.31 3.91 34.30
N ARG A 23 -20.53 4.04 33.83
CA ARG A 23 -21.23 2.99 33.07
C ARG A 23 -20.62 2.76 31.69
N ASP A 24 -20.21 3.83 31.04
CA ASP A 24 -19.79 3.89 29.62
C ASP A 24 -18.44 4.60 29.41
N ARG A 25 -17.81 5.04 30.50
CA ARG A 25 -16.55 5.79 30.47
C ARG A 25 -15.73 5.61 31.74
N VAL A 26 -14.44 5.89 31.63
CA VAL A 26 -13.51 6.01 32.76
C VAL A 26 -12.99 7.44 32.77
N GLU A 27 -13.08 8.07 33.94
CA GLU A 27 -12.60 9.44 34.14
C GLU A 27 -11.50 9.47 35.19
N VAL A 28 -10.60 10.42 35.02
CA VAL A 28 -9.53 10.68 35.98
C VAL A 28 -9.22 12.19 35.96
N GLU A 29 -9.00 12.71 37.14
CA GLU A 29 -8.55 14.08 37.36
C GLU A 29 -7.32 14.05 38.26
N PHE A 30 -6.25 14.67 37.82
CA PHE A 30 -4.99 14.70 38.54
C PHE A 30 -4.17 15.94 38.17
N ASP A 31 -3.30 16.36 39.09
CA ASP A 31 -2.32 17.41 38.85
C ASP A 31 -1.01 16.78 38.38
N VAL A 32 -0.33 17.43 37.45
CA VAL A 32 0.99 17.06 36.95
C VAL A 32 1.91 18.29 36.97
N ALA A 33 3.04 18.18 37.62
CA ALA A 33 4.07 19.22 37.67
C ALA A 33 5.07 19.06 36.54
N ALA A 34 5.80 20.14 36.20
CA ALA A 34 6.86 20.09 35.22
C ALA A 34 7.92 19.02 35.59
N GLY A 35 8.27 18.18 34.62
CA GLY A 35 9.18 17.03 34.82
C GLY A 35 8.54 15.78 35.43
N GLN A 36 7.28 15.82 35.83
CA GLN A 36 6.54 14.64 36.27
C GLN A 36 5.95 13.89 35.11
N THR A 37 6.03 12.55 35.15
CA THR A 37 5.38 11.66 34.16
C THR A 37 4.34 10.78 34.84
N VAL A 38 3.15 10.71 34.27
CA VAL A 38 2.07 9.81 34.70
C VAL A 38 1.81 8.80 33.61
N TYR A 39 1.81 7.52 33.98
CA TYR A 39 1.64 6.44 33.03
C TYR A 39 0.22 5.86 33.07
N PHE A 40 -0.36 5.69 31.90
CA PHE A 40 -1.59 4.94 31.68
C PHE A 40 -1.27 3.73 30.80
N SER A 41 -1.77 2.55 31.17
CA SER A 41 -1.61 1.34 30.37
C SER A 41 -2.96 0.70 30.08
N VAL A 42 -3.14 0.25 28.82
CA VAL A 42 -4.29 -0.54 28.40
C VAL A 42 -3.80 -1.93 28.05
N GLY A 43 -4.28 -2.93 28.80
CA GLY A 43 -4.07 -4.34 28.49
C GLY A 43 -5.26 -4.90 27.72
N TYR A 44 -5.00 -5.76 26.76
CA TYR A 44 -5.98 -6.45 25.94
C TYR A 44 -5.85 -7.96 26.12
N GLY A 45 -6.95 -8.67 26.22
CA GLY A 45 -6.97 -10.12 26.33
C GLY A 45 -8.35 -10.74 26.06
N ALA A 46 -8.41 -12.06 26.12
CA ALA A 46 -9.67 -12.78 26.06
C ALA A 46 -10.41 -12.70 27.40
N ALA A 47 -11.72 -12.46 27.36
CA ALA A 47 -12.55 -12.33 28.56
C ALA A 47 -12.59 -13.59 29.44
N TYR A 48 -12.32 -14.76 28.84
CA TYR A 48 -12.27 -16.07 29.49
C TYR A 48 -10.84 -16.62 29.64
N GLY A 49 -9.82 -15.81 29.31
CA GLY A 49 -8.41 -16.18 29.40
C GLY A 49 -7.73 -15.63 30.67
N ASN A 50 -6.44 -15.77 30.71
CA ASN A 50 -5.64 -15.10 31.74
C ASN A 50 -5.73 -13.57 31.54
N PRO A 51 -5.74 -12.80 32.65
CA PRO A 51 -5.71 -11.34 32.53
C PRO A 51 -4.43 -10.89 31.81
N PRO A 52 -4.48 -9.73 31.12
CA PRO A 52 -3.32 -9.20 30.42
C PRO A 52 -2.08 -9.13 31.31
N VAL A 53 -0.91 -9.45 30.74
CA VAL A 53 0.37 -9.41 31.49
C VAL A 53 0.59 -8.01 32.04
N ARG A 54 0.93 -7.95 33.31
CA ARG A 54 1.19 -6.69 34.02
C ARG A 54 2.65 -6.31 33.85
N LEU A 55 2.90 -5.30 33.02
CA LEU A 55 4.22 -4.70 32.83
C LEU A 55 4.30 -3.41 33.67
N ASP A 56 5.49 -3.10 34.18
CA ASP A 56 5.80 -1.74 34.61
C ASP A 56 5.81 -0.81 33.39
N PRO A 57 4.99 0.25 33.37
CA PRO A 57 4.88 1.07 32.17
C PRO A 57 6.16 1.82 31.79
N ALA A 58 6.97 2.24 32.78
CA ALA A 58 8.22 2.95 32.52
C ALA A 58 9.28 1.99 31.96
N ALA A 59 9.42 0.80 32.55
CA ALA A 59 10.31 -0.24 32.03
C ALA A 59 9.89 -0.70 30.65
N GLY A 60 8.58 -0.97 30.44
CA GLY A 60 8.05 -1.38 29.13
C GLY A 60 8.28 -0.34 28.04
N LEU A 61 8.15 0.96 28.33
CA LEU A 61 8.48 2.03 27.39
C LEU A 61 9.98 2.01 27.05
N ALA A 62 10.86 1.92 28.05
CA ALA A 62 12.30 1.91 27.83
C ALA A 62 12.74 0.69 27.00
N GLU A 63 12.24 -0.50 27.32
CA GLU A 63 12.50 -1.73 26.56
C GLU A 63 12.00 -1.63 25.11
N THR A 64 10.80 -1.07 24.90
CA THR A 64 10.23 -0.86 23.56
C THR A 64 11.10 0.08 22.73
N VAL A 65 11.51 1.22 23.28
CA VAL A 65 12.39 2.19 22.61
C VAL A 65 13.73 1.53 22.24
N GLN A 66 14.33 0.80 23.18
CA GLN A 66 15.60 0.11 22.95
C GLN A 66 15.45 -0.95 21.84
N ALA A 67 14.37 -1.73 21.84
CA ALA A 67 14.13 -2.75 20.82
C ALA A 67 14.00 -2.14 19.42
N TRP A 68 13.26 -1.04 19.27
CA TRP A 68 13.12 -0.36 17.98
C TRP A 68 14.41 0.34 17.52
N GLN A 69 15.21 0.87 18.44
CA GLN A 69 16.52 1.42 18.11
C GLN A 69 17.47 0.33 17.62
N ALA A 70 17.55 -0.81 18.34
CA ALA A 70 18.35 -1.96 17.91
C ALA A 70 17.89 -2.50 16.56
N TYR A 71 16.57 -2.62 16.33
CA TYR A 71 16.02 -3.02 15.03
C TYR A 71 16.46 -2.08 13.91
N ARG A 72 16.37 -0.76 14.11
CA ARG A 72 16.79 0.24 13.13
C ARG A 72 18.28 0.11 12.75
N GLU A 73 19.13 -0.27 13.69
CA GLU A 73 20.57 -0.45 13.49
C GLU A 73 20.93 -1.74 12.72
N THR A 74 20.02 -2.72 12.65
CA THR A 74 20.26 -3.97 11.92
C THR A 74 20.11 -3.86 10.40
N HIS A 75 19.54 -2.76 9.90
CA HIS A 75 19.25 -2.58 8.47
C HIS A 75 20.28 -1.67 7.80
N GLU A 76 21.07 -2.27 6.89
CA GLU A 76 22.13 -1.62 6.14
C GLU A 76 21.57 -1.07 4.81
N TYR A 77 20.89 0.06 4.86
CA TYR A 77 20.58 0.83 3.66
C TYR A 77 21.70 1.86 3.42
N ASP A 78 22.39 1.75 2.28
CA ASP A 78 23.53 2.59 1.88
C ASP A 78 23.19 3.60 0.76
N GLY A 79 21.92 3.67 0.37
CA GLY A 79 21.43 4.61 -0.64
C GLY A 79 21.24 6.03 -0.14
N ARG A 80 20.69 6.87 -1.01
CA ARG A 80 20.36 8.28 -0.67
C ARG A 80 19.25 8.35 0.38
N TYR A 81 19.26 9.42 1.19
CA TYR A 81 18.27 9.67 2.24
C TYR A 81 18.15 8.53 3.28
N PRO A 82 19.28 8.03 3.82
CA PRO A 82 19.27 6.81 4.65
C PRO A 82 18.40 6.94 5.90
N GLU A 83 18.36 8.12 6.53
CA GLU A 83 17.57 8.32 7.76
C GLU A 83 16.07 8.19 7.52
N VAL A 84 15.58 8.78 6.42
CA VAL A 84 14.15 8.74 6.05
C VAL A 84 13.74 7.33 5.62
N VAL A 85 14.61 6.62 4.89
CA VAL A 85 14.38 5.23 4.48
C VAL A 85 14.37 4.31 5.70
N ARG A 86 15.37 4.39 6.60
CA ARG A 86 15.40 3.58 7.84
C ARG A 86 14.17 3.83 8.71
N HIS A 87 13.73 5.08 8.82
CA HIS A 87 12.52 5.40 9.56
C HIS A 87 11.28 4.77 8.91
N SER A 88 11.11 4.90 7.60
CA SER A 88 10.01 4.29 6.86
C SER A 88 10.03 2.76 6.96
N THR A 89 11.20 2.14 7.05
CA THR A 89 11.37 0.71 7.30
C THR A 89 10.83 0.30 8.67
N VAL A 90 11.14 1.07 9.72
CA VAL A 90 10.57 0.86 11.06
C VAL A 90 9.04 0.95 11.03
N VAL A 91 8.49 1.92 10.30
CA VAL A 91 7.03 2.05 10.14
C VAL A 91 6.43 0.82 9.45
N LEU A 92 7.00 0.37 8.33
CA LEU A 92 6.52 -0.83 7.63
C LEU A 92 6.59 -2.09 8.50
N THR A 93 7.64 -2.23 9.32
CA THR A 93 7.74 -3.32 10.29
C THR A 93 6.66 -3.21 11.37
N GLY A 94 6.38 -1.98 11.84
CA GLY A 94 5.27 -1.72 12.77
C GLY A 94 3.89 -2.05 12.19
N LEU A 95 3.72 -1.93 10.86
CA LEU A 95 2.52 -2.32 10.12
C LEU A 95 2.45 -3.84 9.84
N THR A 96 3.56 -4.56 10.05
CA THR A 96 3.62 -6.00 9.80
C THR A 96 3.03 -6.77 10.98
N TYR A 97 2.00 -7.56 10.71
CA TYR A 97 1.39 -8.42 11.73
C TYR A 97 2.31 -9.59 12.07
N ALA A 98 2.81 -9.60 13.32
CA ALA A 98 3.88 -10.51 13.75
C ALA A 98 3.55 -11.99 13.58
N ARG A 99 2.28 -12.42 13.67
CA ARG A 99 1.87 -13.83 13.58
C ARG A 99 1.86 -14.37 12.16
N SER A 100 1.43 -13.57 11.19
CA SER A 100 1.26 -14.02 9.80
C SER A 100 2.34 -13.50 8.86
N GLY A 101 2.87 -12.30 9.09
CA GLY A 101 3.76 -11.57 8.20
C GLY A 101 3.02 -10.64 7.23
N ALA A 102 1.69 -10.59 7.28
CA ALA A 102 0.90 -9.64 6.50
C ALA A 102 1.23 -8.19 6.87
N VAL A 103 1.22 -7.30 5.89
CA VAL A 103 1.39 -5.86 6.11
C VAL A 103 0.02 -5.19 6.01
N ALA A 104 -0.43 -4.55 7.09
CA ALA A 104 -1.64 -3.74 7.07
C ALA A 104 -1.43 -2.48 6.22
N ALA A 105 -2.42 -2.11 5.41
CA ALA A 105 -2.35 -0.86 4.63
C ALA A 105 -2.26 0.38 5.53
N ALA A 106 -2.93 0.36 6.68
CA ALA A 106 -2.75 1.31 7.79
C ALA A 106 -3.24 0.69 9.11
N LEU A 107 -2.89 1.33 10.26
CA LEU A 107 -3.36 0.89 11.59
C LEU A 107 -4.69 1.53 12.00
N THR A 108 -5.28 2.35 11.16
CA THR A 108 -6.50 3.09 11.46
C THR A 108 -7.63 2.72 10.51
N THR A 109 -8.85 3.04 10.93
CA THR A 109 -10.03 2.99 10.12
C THR A 109 -10.72 4.35 10.08
N SER A 110 -11.35 4.66 8.96
CA SER A 110 -12.33 5.75 8.81
C SER A 110 -11.79 7.15 9.08
N LEU A 111 -10.47 7.35 9.00
CA LEU A 111 -9.93 8.68 8.89
C LEU A 111 -10.22 9.21 7.47
N PRO A 112 -10.77 10.44 7.35
CA PRO A 112 -11.31 10.91 6.09
C PRO A 112 -10.23 11.35 5.10
N GLU A 113 -10.45 11.07 3.81
CA GLU A 113 -9.65 11.62 2.71
C GLU A 113 -9.88 13.14 2.54
N TRP A 114 -11.01 13.67 3.04
CA TRP A 114 -11.26 15.09 3.24
C TRP A 114 -12.25 15.30 4.40
N ILE A 115 -12.05 16.33 5.17
CA ILE A 115 -12.88 16.62 6.35
C ILE A 115 -14.33 16.85 5.94
N GLY A 116 -15.24 16.11 6.58
CA GLY A 116 -16.67 16.12 6.30
C GLY A 116 -17.10 15.22 5.13
N GLY A 117 -16.15 14.53 4.49
CA GLY A 117 -16.41 13.61 3.38
C GLY A 117 -16.85 12.22 3.81
N ASP A 118 -17.12 11.38 2.81
CA ASP A 118 -17.65 10.02 2.94
C ASP A 118 -16.66 8.91 2.53
N ARG A 119 -15.48 9.27 1.98
CA ARG A 119 -14.39 8.32 1.69
C ARG A 119 -13.60 8.03 2.95
N ASN A 120 -14.20 7.24 3.84
CA ASN A 120 -13.69 6.90 5.16
C ASN A 120 -13.63 5.38 5.25
N TYR A 121 -12.54 4.76 4.75
CA TYR A 121 -12.44 3.32 4.61
C TYR A 121 -11.66 2.66 5.74
N ASP A 122 -11.81 1.35 5.90
CA ASP A 122 -11.04 0.57 6.87
C ASP A 122 -9.80 -0.02 6.17
N TYR A 123 -8.61 0.41 6.62
CA TYR A 123 -7.32 0.01 6.05
C TYR A 123 -6.53 -0.98 6.92
N ARG A 124 -7.15 -1.55 7.95
CA ARG A 124 -6.50 -2.53 8.84
C ARG A 124 -6.37 -3.93 8.24
N TYR A 125 -6.36 -4.03 6.92
CA TYR A 125 -6.28 -5.24 6.11
C TYR A 125 -5.05 -5.19 5.20
N SER A 126 -4.76 -6.29 4.51
CA SER A 126 -3.61 -6.43 3.61
C SER A 126 -4.07 -6.56 2.17
N TRP A 127 -3.61 -5.66 1.30
CA TRP A 127 -3.92 -5.64 -0.14
C TRP A 127 -2.87 -6.39 -0.95
N LEU A 128 -3.32 -7.24 -1.88
CA LEU A 128 -2.42 -7.90 -2.83
C LEU A 128 -1.90 -6.94 -3.90
N ARG A 129 -2.64 -5.88 -4.24
CA ARG A 129 -2.18 -4.83 -5.15
C ARG A 129 -0.88 -4.19 -4.67
N ASP A 130 -0.75 -3.97 -3.38
CA ASP A 130 0.42 -3.32 -2.79
C ASP A 130 1.63 -4.26 -2.66
N PHE A 131 1.41 -5.54 -2.95
CA PHE A 131 2.34 -6.61 -2.62
C PHE A 131 3.70 -6.48 -3.30
N ALA A 132 3.74 -6.28 -4.63
CA ALA A 132 5.01 -6.19 -5.34
C ALA A 132 5.80 -4.93 -4.97
N MET A 133 5.10 -3.82 -4.74
CA MET A 133 5.73 -2.57 -4.29
C MET A 133 6.28 -2.72 -2.87
N THR A 134 5.54 -3.36 -1.97
CA THR A 134 6.00 -3.68 -0.59
C THR A 134 7.21 -4.59 -0.61
N MET A 135 7.18 -5.65 -1.42
CA MET A 135 8.31 -6.58 -1.57
C MET A 135 9.57 -5.85 -2.04
N ARG A 136 9.44 -4.93 -3.00
CA ARG A 136 10.55 -4.10 -3.46
C ARG A 136 11.08 -3.20 -2.33
N ALA A 137 10.19 -2.52 -1.60
CA ALA A 137 10.58 -1.62 -0.51
C ALA A 137 11.30 -2.37 0.63
N LEU A 138 10.78 -3.52 1.06
CA LEU A 138 11.42 -4.36 2.08
C LEU A 138 12.78 -4.90 1.62
N TRP A 139 12.89 -5.23 0.33
CA TRP A 139 14.16 -5.68 -0.24
C TRP A 139 15.21 -4.58 -0.26
N VAL A 140 14.84 -3.40 -0.77
CA VAL A 140 15.69 -2.19 -0.80
C VAL A 140 16.14 -1.81 0.62
N ALA A 141 15.22 -1.91 1.58
CA ALA A 141 15.48 -1.59 2.98
C ALA A 141 16.26 -2.69 3.75
N ALA A 142 16.78 -3.70 3.06
CA ALA A 142 17.52 -4.84 3.64
C ALA A 142 16.72 -5.61 4.72
N CYS A 143 15.44 -5.85 4.48
CA CYS A 143 14.52 -6.59 5.36
C CYS A 143 14.12 -7.97 4.76
N PRO A 144 15.06 -8.91 4.53
CA PRO A 144 14.76 -10.17 3.84
C PRO A 144 13.84 -11.10 4.64
N SER A 145 13.87 -11.03 5.96
CA SER A 145 12.99 -11.84 6.83
C SER A 145 11.54 -11.39 6.75
N GLU A 146 11.29 -10.09 6.77
CA GLU A 146 9.97 -9.49 6.62
C GLU A 146 9.42 -9.76 5.21
N ALA A 147 10.24 -9.58 4.19
CA ALA A 147 9.90 -9.88 2.80
C ALA A 147 9.51 -11.37 2.63
N SER A 148 10.30 -12.29 3.19
CA SER A 148 10.01 -13.74 3.13
C SER A 148 8.72 -14.11 3.84
N ARG A 149 8.42 -13.50 4.98
CA ARG A 149 7.18 -13.75 5.75
C ARG A 149 5.95 -13.21 5.03
N LEU A 150 6.04 -12.00 4.47
CA LEU A 150 4.98 -11.40 3.66
C LEU A 150 4.71 -12.25 2.42
N PHE A 151 5.75 -12.72 1.75
CA PHE A 151 5.63 -13.59 0.58
C PHE A 151 4.93 -14.90 0.92
N ALA A 152 5.36 -15.57 2.00
CA ALA A 152 4.74 -16.81 2.45
C ALA A 152 3.27 -16.61 2.88
N TRP A 153 2.93 -15.46 3.47
CA TRP A 153 1.54 -15.11 3.76
C TRP A 153 0.72 -14.94 2.49
N ALA A 154 1.22 -14.19 1.50
CA ALA A 154 0.51 -13.96 0.24
C ALA A 154 0.30 -15.27 -0.53
N ALA A 155 1.30 -16.13 -0.63
CA ALA A 155 1.20 -17.43 -1.29
C ALA A 155 0.11 -18.31 -0.66
N ARG A 156 0.04 -18.37 0.68
CA ARG A 156 -1.00 -19.11 1.40
C ARG A 156 -2.40 -18.50 1.23
N SER A 157 -2.51 -17.17 1.23
CA SER A 157 -3.79 -16.44 1.13
C SER A 157 -4.39 -16.54 -0.26
N VAL A 158 -3.58 -16.40 -1.31
CA VAL A 158 -3.97 -16.63 -2.70
C VAL A 158 -4.36 -18.09 -2.88
N GLY A 159 -3.52 -19.04 -2.40
CA GLY A 159 -3.76 -20.46 -2.52
C GLY A 159 -3.85 -20.93 -3.96
N ARG A 160 -4.64 -21.97 -4.21
CA ARG A 160 -4.94 -22.43 -5.57
C ARG A 160 -5.86 -21.43 -6.27
N VAL A 161 -5.42 -20.94 -7.40
CA VAL A 161 -6.22 -20.07 -8.27
C VAL A 161 -7.19 -20.96 -9.04
N GLY A 162 -8.48 -20.73 -8.83
CA GLY A 162 -9.57 -21.38 -9.58
C GLY A 162 -10.19 -20.43 -10.61
N ASP A 163 -11.46 -20.68 -10.94
CA ASP A 163 -12.22 -19.85 -11.89
C ASP A 163 -12.67 -18.51 -11.27
N GLU A 164 -12.66 -18.41 -9.93
CA GLU A 164 -13.04 -17.18 -9.23
C GLU A 164 -11.89 -16.19 -9.21
N PRO A 165 -12.17 -14.88 -9.33
CA PRO A 165 -11.15 -13.84 -9.18
C PRO A 165 -10.47 -13.92 -7.80
N VAL A 166 -9.17 -13.70 -7.78
CA VAL A 166 -8.45 -13.59 -6.52
C VAL A 166 -8.92 -12.31 -5.80
N PRO A 167 -9.28 -12.40 -4.50
CA PRO A 167 -9.68 -11.23 -3.72
C PRO A 167 -8.60 -10.14 -3.74
N VAL A 168 -9.03 -8.90 -3.75
CA VAL A 168 -8.14 -7.73 -3.77
C VAL A 168 -7.37 -7.59 -2.46
N LEU A 169 -8.04 -7.88 -1.35
CA LEU A 169 -7.51 -7.75 0.01
C LEU A 169 -7.98 -8.91 0.89
N PHE A 170 -7.24 -9.10 1.97
CA PHE A 170 -7.45 -10.16 2.95
C PHE A 170 -7.32 -9.59 4.36
N GLY A 171 -7.93 -10.27 5.33
CA GLY A 171 -7.58 -10.09 6.73
C GLY A 171 -6.11 -10.44 6.99
N LEU A 172 -5.56 -9.95 8.10
CA LEU A 172 -4.14 -10.16 8.41
C LEU A 172 -3.78 -11.63 8.70
N GLU A 173 -4.76 -12.48 9.02
CA GLU A 173 -4.58 -13.92 9.16
C GLU A 173 -5.02 -14.70 7.90
N GLY A 174 -5.43 -13.99 6.82
CA GLY A 174 -5.82 -14.58 5.53
C GLY A 174 -7.34 -14.73 5.37
N GLU A 175 -8.14 -14.05 6.20
CA GLU A 175 -9.60 -14.06 6.08
C GLU A 175 -10.03 -13.44 4.75
N ARG A 176 -10.98 -14.09 4.08
CA ARG A 176 -11.50 -13.67 2.78
C ARG A 176 -12.78 -12.86 2.87
N ASP A 177 -13.63 -13.13 3.86
CA ASP A 177 -14.87 -12.35 4.08
C ASP A 177 -14.58 -11.16 5.01
N ILE A 178 -14.50 -9.98 4.41
CA ILE A 178 -14.26 -8.72 5.10
C ILE A 178 -15.43 -7.77 4.82
N SER A 179 -16.65 -8.26 4.99
CA SER A 179 -17.87 -7.48 4.73
C SER A 179 -17.87 -6.15 5.49
N GLU A 180 -18.18 -5.08 4.78
CA GLU A 180 -18.20 -3.72 5.32
C GLU A 180 -19.47 -3.48 6.16
N HIS A 181 -19.28 -2.86 7.31
CA HIS A 181 -20.35 -2.47 8.23
C HIS A 181 -20.16 -1.03 8.70
N GLU A 182 -21.24 -0.27 8.79
CA GLU A 182 -21.22 1.09 9.31
C GLU A 182 -21.49 1.13 10.81
N SER A 183 -20.59 1.76 11.56
CA SER A 183 -20.74 2.03 13.00
C SER A 183 -21.48 3.35 13.22
N THR A 184 -22.81 3.33 13.06
CA THR A 184 -23.67 4.53 13.06
C THR A 184 -23.67 5.31 14.38
N HIS A 185 -23.29 4.66 15.50
CA HIS A 185 -23.19 5.28 16.84
C HIS A 185 -21.94 6.17 16.99
N LEU A 186 -20.96 6.07 16.08
CA LEU A 186 -19.75 6.89 16.11
C LEU A 186 -19.90 8.14 15.23
N ARG A 187 -19.38 9.26 15.74
CA ARG A 187 -19.45 10.55 15.03
C ARG A 187 -18.48 10.68 13.87
N GLY A 188 -17.45 9.83 13.83
CA GLY A 188 -16.32 9.98 12.93
C GLY A 188 -15.37 11.13 13.29
N TYR A 189 -14.18 11.11 12.71
CA TYR A 189 -13.17 12.15 12.90
C TYR A 189 -13.67 13.48 12.32
N ALA A 190 -13.66 14.53 13.11
CA ALA A 190 -14.18 15.87 12.74
C ALA A 190 -15.57 15.82 12.08
N GLY A 191 -16.43 14.89 12.50
CA GLY A 191 -17.78 14.72 11.98
C GLY A 191 -17.85 14.01 10.62
N SER A 192 -16.76 13.50 10.10
CA SER A 192 -16.72 12.77 8.81
C SER A 192 -17.32 11.37 8.94
N ARG A 193 -18.31 11.05 8.12
CA ARG A 193 -19.08 9.81 8.17
C ARG A 193 -19.15 9.16 6.79
N PRO A 194 -19.38 7.84 6.74
CA PRO A 194 -19.58 6.88 7.84
C PRO A 194 -18.28 6.45 8.52
N VAL A 195 -18.37 5.86 9.71
CA VAL A 195 -17.29 5.08 10.33
C VAL A 195 -17.50 3.63 9.94
N ARG A 196 -16.50 3.00 9.33
CA ARG A 196 -16.59 1.65 8.75
C ARG A 196 -15.72 0.65 9.48
N VAL A 197 -16.18 -0.59 9.50
CA VAL A 197 -15.42 -1.79 9.86
C VAL A 197 -15.61 -2.78 8.72
N GLY A 198 -14.54 -3.36 8.21
CA GLY A 198 -14.56 -4.11 6.97
C GLY A 198 -14.35 -3.22 5.75
N ASN A 199 -14.22 -3.84 4.57
CA ASN A 199 -14.04 -3.12 3.32
C ASN A 199 -14.57 -3.93 2.14
N ASP A 200 -15.66 -3.48 1.53
CA ASP A 200 -16.34 -4.19 0.44
C ASP A 200 -15.55 -4.24 -0.88
N ALA A 201 -14.39 -3.58 -0.97
CA ALA A 201 -13.48 -3.74 -2.11
C ALA A 201 -13.01 -5.20 -2.28
N TRP A 202 -13.03 -6.03 -1.24
CA TRP A 202 -12.65 -7.45 -1.33
C TRP A 202 -13.45 -8.25 -2.37
N ARG A 203 -14.67 -7.81 -2.70
CA ARG A 203 -15.55 -8.45 -3.70
C ARG A 203 -15.37 -7.88 -5.11
N GLN A 204 -14.60 -6.80 -5.25
CA GLN A 204 -14.43 -6.15 -6.55
C GLN A 204 -13.60 -7.02 -7.49
N ARG A 205 -13.97 -7.01 -8.77
CA ARG A 205 -13.07 -7.47 -9.80
C ARG A 205 -12.03 -6.38 -10.08
N GLN A 206 -10.77 -6.70 -9.81
CA GLN A 206 -9.62 -5.86 -10.16
C GLN A 206 -8.61 -6.71 -10.93
N LEU A 207 -8.32 -6.31 -12.15
CA LEU A 207 -7.48 -7.08 -13.09
C LEU A 207 -5.99 -6.82 -12.89
N ASP A 208 -5.61 -5.89 -12.03
CA ASP A 208 -4.24 -5.55 -11.66
C ASP A 208 -3.60 -6.57 -10.69
N VAL A 209 -4.38 -7.16 -9.80
CA VAL A 209 -3.90 -8.05 -8.73
C VAL A 209 -2.99 -9.18 -9.23
N PRO A 210 -3.31 -9.95 -10.28
CA PRO A 210 -2.41 -10.98 -10.79
C PRO A 210 -1.04 -10.43 -11.23
N GLY A 211 -1.02 -9.21 -11.81
CA GLY A 211 0.20 -8.52 -12.24
C GLY A 211 1.13 -8.24 -11.07
N GLU A 212 0.59 -7.77 -9.96
CA GLU A 212 1.35 -7.50 -8.75
C GLU A 212 1.91 -8.79 -8.12
N VAL A 213 1.09 -9.83 -8.00
CA VAL A 213 1.53 -11.10 -7.40
C VAL A 213 2.64 -11.76 -8.25
N ILE A 214 2.45 -11.88 -9.57
CA ILE A 214 3.47 -12.49 -10.44
C ILE A 214 4.73 -11.62 -10.50
N SER A 215 4.60 -10.29 -10.44
CA SER A 215 5.73 -9.37 -10.38
C SER A 215 6.57 -9.56 -9.10
N ALA A 216 5.94 -9.83 -7.96
CA ALA A 216 6.65 -10.15 -6.73
C ALA A 216 7.44 -11.47 -6.84
N VAL A 217 6.84 -12.54 -7.41
CA VAL A 217 7.54 -13.80 -7.69
C VAL A 217 8.74 -13.57 -8.63
N TRP A 218 8.56 -12.78 -9.68
CA TRP A 218 9.64 -12.42 -10.61
C TRP A 218 10.79 -11.68 -9.91
N ARG A 219 10.51 -10.77 -8.99
CA ARG A 219 11.52 -10.03 -8.24
C ARG A 219 12.34 -10.95 -7.32
N LEU A 220 11.71 -11.94 -6.72
CA LEU A 220 12.34 -12.90 -5.83
C LEU A 220 12.97 -14.09 -6.54
N ARG A 221 12.85 -14.23 -7.86
CA ARG A 221 13.24 -15.42 -8.64
C ARG A 221 14.64 -15.94 -8.34
N ASP A 222 15.60 -15.05 -8.08
CA ASP A 222 16.99 -15.44 -7.86
C ASP A 222 17.22 -16.01 -6.43
N TYR A 223 16.24 -15.87 -5.55
CA TYR A 223 16.22 -16.41 -4.18
C TYR A 223 15.31 -17.62 -4.03
N LEU A 224 14.38 -17.83 -4.99
CA LEU A 224 13.44 -18.95 -4.98
C LEU A 224 14.02 -20.24 -5.63
N GLY A 225 15.27 -20.20 -6.06
CA GLY A 225 15.93 -21.32 -6.71
C GLY A 225 15.66 -21.44 -8.22
N ASP A 226 16.30 -22.40 -8.88
CA ASP A 226 16.21 -22.59 -10.35
C ASP A 226 14.84 -23.08 -10.80
N THR A 227 14.10 -23.73 -9.92
CA THR A 227 12.72 -24.19 -10.16
C THR A 227 11.87 -23.76 -8.98
N LEU A 228 10.74 -23.13 -9.26
CA LEU A 228 9.76 -22.77 -8.22
C LEU A 228 9.19 -24.06 -7.62
N ASP A 229 8.82 -24.00 -6.33
CA ASP A 229 8.07 -25.10 -5.71
C ASP A 229 6.69 -25.29 -6.37
N GLU A 230 6.01 -26.40 -6.05
CA GLU A 230 4.76 -26.78 -6.69
C GLU A 230 3.65 -25.75 -6.48
N GLU A 231 3.54 -25.22 -5.27
CA GLU A 231 2.49 -24.26 -4.92
C GLU A 231 2.67 -22.94 -5.68
N LEU A 232 3.90 -22.44 -5.76
CA LEU A 232 4.23 -21.23 -6.53
C LEU A 232 4.02 -21.42 -8.03
N ARG A 233 4.37 -22.62 -8.56
CA ARG A 233 4.11 -22.90 -9.98
C ARG A 233 2.62 -22.90 -10.29
N GLU A 234 1.81 -23.59 -9.47
CA GLU A 234 0.35 -23.61 -9.62
C GLU A 234 -0.24 -22.20 -9.53
N MET A 235 0.22 -21.40 -8.58
CA MET A 235 -0.21 -20.00 -8.42
C MET A 235 0.13 -19.14 -9.64
N VAL A 236 1.38 -19.16 -10.10
CA VAL A 236 1.80 -18.35 -11.26
C VAL A 236 1.06 -18.76 -12.53
N VAL A 237 0.93 -20.07 -12.79
CA VAL A 237 0.21 -20.60 -13.95
C VAL A 237 -1.27 -20.22 -13.87
N GLY A 238 -1.92 -20.46 -12.72
CA GLY A 238 -3.33 -20.12 -12.53
C GLY A 238 -3.63 -18.63 -12.73
N LEU A 239 -2.80 -17.74 -12.16
CA LEU A 239 -2.94 -16.30 -12.35
C LEU A 239 -2.71 -15.88 -13.81
N ALA A 240 -1.72 -16.45 -14.50
CA ALA A 240 -1.45 -16.16 -15.90
C ALA A 240 -2.61 -16.61 -16.81
N GLU A 241 -3.19 -17.81 -16.56
CA GLU A 241 -4.36 -18.30 -17.28
C GLU A 241 -5.61 -17.45 -17.01
N GLN A 242 -5.80 -17.02 -15.75
CA GLN A 242 -6.89 -16.09 -15.41
C GLN A 242 -6.79 -14.79 -16.19
N VAL A 243 -5.59 -14.15 -16.22
CA VAL A 243 -5.36 -12.94 -17.01
C VAL A 243 -5.59 -13.20 -18.50
N ALA A 244 -5.05 -14.30 -19.04
CA ALA A 244 -5.21 -14.65 -20.46
C ALA A 244 -6.69 -14.82 -20.85
N GLY A 245 -7.55 -15.25 -19.91
CA GLY A 245 -8.99 -15.39 -20.14
C GLY A 245 -9.82 -14.14 -19.85
N THR A 246 -9.31 -13.16 -19.08
CA THR A 246 -10.17 -12.09 -18.54
C THR A 246 -9.66 -10.65 -18.82
N TRP A 247 -8.45 -10.45 -19.34
CA TRP A 247 -7.87 -9.12 -19.54
C TRP A 247 -8.75 -8.15 -20.35
N HIS A 248 -9.60 -8.68 -21.25
CA HIS A 248 -10.51 -7.93 -22.10
C HIS A 248 -11.76 -7.41 -21.38
N LEU A 249 -12.00 -7.85 -20.13
CA LEU A 249 -13.15 -7.41 -19.32
C LEU A 249 -12.90 -6.05 -18.70
N PRO A 250 -13.94 -5.24 -18.43
CA PRO A 250 -13.83 -4.07 -17.59
C PRO A 250 -13.66 -4.48 -16.11
N ASP A 251 -13.20 -3.54 -15.28
CA ASP A 251 -13.00 -3.75 -13.85
C ASP A 251 -13.22 -2.47 -13.03
N ARG A 252 -12.88 -2.49 -11.74
CA ARG A 252 -13.00 -1.34 -10.82
C ARG A 252 -11.75 -0.49 -10.73
N GLY A 253 -10.65 -0.93 -11.36
CA GLY A 253 -9.37 -0.25 -11.33
C GLY A 253 -8.68 -0.24 -9.96
N MET A 254 -7.44 0.18 -9.93
CA MET A 254 -6.60 0.17 -8.74
C MET A 254 -7.08 1.13 -7.63
N TRP A 255 -7.89 2.13 -7.95
CA TRP A 255 -8.47 3.07 -6.98
C TRP A 255 -9.80 2.60 -6.40
N GLU A 256 -10.24 1.36 -6.71
CA GLU A 256 -11.41 0.71 -6.10
C GLU A 256 -12.70 1.50 -6.28
N THR A 257 -12.89 2.06 -7.49
CA THR A 257 -14.07 2.89 -7.73
C THR A 257 -15.36 2.13 -7.42
N ARG A 258 -16.28 2.79 -6.74
CA ARG A 258 -17.62 2.22 -6.44
C ARG A 258 -18.64 2.47 -7.55
N ASP A 259 -18.20 3.13 -8.63
CA ASP A 259 -18.99 3.46 -9.81
C ASP A 259 -19.05 2.32 -10.84
N THR A 260 -19.28 2.65 -12.11
CA THR A 260 -19.32 1.68 -13.21
C THR A 260 -17.93 1.13 -13.51
N GLU A 261 -17.85 -0.18 -13.81
CA GLU A 261 -16.62 -0.81 -14.28
C GLU A 261 -16.19 -0.23 -15.63
N ARG A 262 -14.88 -0.01 -15.80
CA ARG A 262 -14.27 0.57 -17.02
C ARG A 262 -13.03 -0.24 -17.41
N HIS A 263 -12.52 0.01 -18.63
CA HIS A 263 -11.22 -0.48 -19.06
C HIS A 263 -10.13 0.49 -18.56
N TYR A 264 -9.74 0.37 -17.27
CA TYR A 264 -8.72 1.22 -16.68
C TYR A 264 -7.36 0.92 -17.29
N LEU A 265 -6.60 1.97 -17.58
CA LEU A 265 -5.25 1.89 -18.14
C LEU A 265 -4.32 1.06 -17.25
N SER A 266 -4.29 1.36 -15.95
CA SER A 266 -3.47 0.66 -14.95
C SER A 266 -3.76 -0.83 -14.91
N SER A 267 -5.02 -1.23 -14.92
CA SER A 267 -5.44 -2.63 -14.92
C SER A 267 -4.94 -3.37 -16.17
N LYS A 268 -5.06 -2.75 -17.34
CA LYS A 268 -4.58 -3.37 -18.60
C LYS A 268 -3.05 -3.46 -18.66
N VAL A 269 -2.36 -2.45 -18.16
CA VAL A 269 -0.90 -2.48 -18.03
C VAL A 269 -0.46 -3.60 -17.07
N LEU A 270 -1.14 -3.79 -15.94
CA LEU A 270 -0.82 -4.87 -15.01
C LEU A 270 -1.21 -6.25 -15.51
N CYS A 271 -2.23 -6.39 -16.36
CA CYS A 271 -2.46 -7.61 -17.13
C CYS A 271 -1.26 -7.93 -18.06
N TRP A 272 -0.70 -6.91 -18.72
CA TRP A 272 0.52 -7.07 -19.51
C TRP A 272 1.70 -7.50 -18.63
N VAL A 273 1.88 -6.85 -17.47
CA VAL A 273 2.94 -7.20 -16.49
C VAL A 273 2.81 -8.67 -16.07
N ALA A 274 1.61 -9.13 -15.75
CA ALA A 274 1.36 -10.52 -15.37
C ALA A 274 1.92 -11.50 -16.41
N LEU A 275 1.50 -11.33 -17.67
CA LEU A 275 1.91 -12.24 -18.73
C LEU A 275 3.40 -12.06 -19.15
N ASP A 276 3.93 -10.83 -19.13
CA ASP A 276 5.36 -10.61 -19.37
C ASP A 276 6.24 -11.33 -18.33
N ARG A 277 5.87 -11.22 -17.06
CA ARG A 277 6.61 -11.88 -15.98
C ARG A 277 6.41 -13.40 -15.98
N ALA A 278 5.19 -13.88 -16.28
CA ALA A 278 4.92 -15.31 -16.41
C ALA A 278 5.72 -15.94 -17.56
N VAL A 279 5.81 -15.29 -18.73
CA VAL A 279 6.65 -15.73 -19.85
C VAL A 279 8.13 -15.79 -19.45
N ARG A 280 8.63 -14.79 -18.73
CA ARG A 280 10.02 -14.76 -18.23
C ARG A 280 10.28 -15.82 -17.17
N LEU A 281 9.27 -16.21 -16.38
CA LEU A 281 9.34 -17.26 -15.38
C LEU A 281 9.19 -18.67 -15.98
N ALA A 282 8.81 -18.81 -17.25
CA ALA A 282 8.54 -20.10 -17.90
C ALA A 282 9.66 -21.15 -17.71
N PRO A 283 10.98 -20.82 -17.77
CA PRO A 283 12.04 -21.80 -17.48
C PRO A 283 11.97 -22.40 -16.07
N ARG A 284 11.37 -21.70 -15.11
CA ARG A 284 11.24 -22.10 -13.70
C ARG A 284 9.92 -22.80 -13.38
N LEU A 285 8.99 -22.91 -14.37
CA LEU A 285 7.67 -23.54 -14.22
C LEU A 285 7.65 -25.05 -14.52
N ALA A 286 8.80 -25.66 -14.76
CA ALA A 286 8.93 -27.09 -15.04
C ALA A 286 8.00 -27.59 -16.20
N GLY A 287 7.88 -26.79 -17.27
CA GLY A 287 7.06 -27.12 -18.44
C GLY A 287 5.56 -26.93 -18.26
N ARG A 288 5.12 -26.33 -17.16
CA ARG A 288 3.70 -25.97 -16.94
C ARG A 288 3.33 -24.66 -17.60
N GLY A 289 2.05 -24.52 -17.95
CA GLY A 289 1.50 -23.35 -18.62
C GLY A 289 1.80 -23.30 -20.13
N ASP A 290 1.35 -22.23 -20.77
CA ASP A 290 1.54 -22.01 -22.20
C ASP A 290 2.23 -20.65 -22.46
N PRO A 291 3.54 -20.57 -22.34
CA PRO A 291 4.27 -19.31 -22.52
C PRO A 291 4.17 -18.75 -23.94
N VAL A 292 3.89 -19.59 -24.96
CA VAL A 292 3.68 -19.10 -26.34
C VAL A 292 2.36 -18.37 -26.45
N ARG A 293 1.29 -18.93 -25.93
CA ARG A 293 -0.02 -18.29 -25.87
C ARG A 293 0.04 -17.02 -25.00
N TRP A 294 0.68 -17.07 -23.82
CA TRP A 294 0.84 -15.90 -22.96
C TRP A 294 1.59 -14.76 -23.65
N ALA A 295 2.65 -15.07 -24.39
CA ALA A 295 3.40 -14.07 -25.16
C ALA A 295 2.53 -13.41 -26.23
N ALA A 296 1.72 -14.18 -26.96
CA ALA A 296 0.80 -13.65 -27.99
C ALA A 296 -0.23 -12.70 -27.36
N ILE A 297 -0.86 -13.10 -26.24
CA ILE A 297 -1.85 -12.27 -25.54
C ILE A 297 -1.18 -11.03 -24.91
N ARG A 298 0.01 -11.17 -24.31
CA ARG A 298 0.80 -10.03 -23.82
C ARG A 298 1.01 -8.98 -24.90
N ASP A 299 1.38 -9.41 -26.11
CA ASP A 299 1.63 -8.50 -27.24
C ASP A 299 0.34 -7.85 -27.73
N GLU A 300 -0.79 -8.57 -27.72
CA GLU A 300 -2.12 -8.03 -27.98
C GLU A 300 -2.53 -6.96 -26.96
N ILE A 301 -2.34 -7.23 -25.66
CA ILE A 301 -2.60 -6.26 -24.59
C ILE A 301 -1.75 -5.02 -24.82
N ARG A 302 -0.45 -5.18 -25.10
CA ARG A 302 0.45 -4.06 -25.39
C ARG A 302 -0.04 -3.20 -26.55
N ALA A 303 -0.38 -3.82 -27.66
CA ALA A 303 -0.89 -3.11 -28.84
C ALA A 303 -2.18 -2.35 -28.52
N THR A 304 -3.08 -2.95 -27.75
CA THR A 304 -4.35 -2.34 -27.34
C THR A 304 -4.11 -1.16 -26.39
N VAL A 305 -3.27 -1.29 -25.37
CA VAL A 305 -2.93 -0.19 -24.45
C VAL A 305 -2.32 0.99 -25.19
N LEU A 306 -1.38 0.74 -26.12
CA LEU A 306 -0.73 1.79 -26.91
C LEU A 306 -1.70 2.53 -27.84
N ARG A 307 -2.78 1.89 -28.30
CA ARG A 307 -3.80 2.45 -29.17
C ARG A 307 -4.93 3.12 -28.40
N GLU A 308 -5.53 2.40 -27.43
CA GLU A 308 -6.77 2.82 -26.76
C GLU A 308 -6.50 3.67 -25.50
N GLY A 309 -5.32 3.52 -24.89
CA GLY A 309 -4.95 4.26 -23.68
C GLY A 309 -4.48 5.68 -23.94
N TRP A 310 -3.99 5.95 -25.17
CA TRP A 310 -3.56 7.28 -25.59
C TRP A 310 -4.75 8.11 -26.09
N ASN A 311 -4.88 9.33 -25.61
CA ASN A 311 -5.88 10.29 -26.08
C ASN A 311 -5.19 11.46 -26.80
N GLU A 312 -5.46 11.64 -28.10
CA GLU A 312 -4.84 12.68 -28.91
C GLU A 312 -5.29 14.10 -28.53
N GLU A 313 -6.52 14.28 -28.04
CA GLU A 313 -7.04 15.58 -27.59
C GLU A 313 -6.35 16.04 -26.29
N VAL A 314 -6.17 15.11 -25.35
CA VAL A 314 -5.47 15.36 -24.09
C VAL A 314 -3.96 15.41 -24.27
N GLY A 315 -3.43 14.72 -25.27
CA GLY A 315 -1.99 14.56 -25.50
C GLY A 315 -1.30 13.71 -24.43
N ALA A 316 -2.02 12.74 -23.83
CA ALA A 316 -1.53 11.89 -22.75
C ALA A 316 -2.20 10.52 -22.72
N TYR A 317 -1.61 9.58 -22.02
CA TYR A 317 -2.30 8.39 -21.56
C TYR A 317 -3.30 8.79 -20.46
N THR A 318 -4.56 8.35 -20.60
CA THR A 318 -5.68 8.70 -19.71
C THR A 318 -6.08 7.56 -18.79
N GLY A 319 -6.92 7.81 -17.80
CA GLY A 319 -7.27 6.86 -16.74
C GLY A 319 -7.98 5.59 -17.22
N ALA A 320 -8.76 5.70 -18.32
CA ALA A 320 -9.46 4.57 -18.93
C ALA A 320 -9.53 4.74 -20.45
N PHE A 321 -9.67 3.64 -21.15
CA PHE A 321 -9.80 3.63 -22.63
C PHE A 321 -10.96 4.50 -23.09
N GLY A 322 -10.70 5.36 -24.08
CA GLY A 322 -11.67 6.30 -24.63
C GLY A 322 -12.07 7.46 -23.70
N SER A 323 -11.40 7.64 -22.58
CA SER A 323 -11.63 8.74 -21.64
C SER A 323 -10.77 9.96 -21.98
N THR A 324 -11.22 11.14 -21.57
CA THR A 324 -10.40 12.36 -21.50
C THR A 324 -9.92 12.66 -20.07
N GLU A 325 -10.31 11.84 -19.10
CA GLU A 325 -9.96 12.03 -17.67
C GLU A 325 -8.53 11.58 -17.43
N LEU A 326 -7.72 12.46 -16.87
CA LEU A 326 -6.38 12.15 -16.40
C LEU A 326 -6.43 11.31 -15.12
N ASP A 327 -5.46 10.42 -14.99
CA ASP A 327 -5.24 9.60 -13.81
C ASP A 327 -3.73 9.45 -13.57
N ALA A 328 -3.29 9.79 -12.38
CA ALA A 328 -1.89 9.70 -11.98
C ALA A 328 -1.33 8.27 -12.04
N SER A 329 -2.18 7.23 -12.07
CA SER A 329 -1.74 5.85 -12.30
C SER A 329 -1.02 5.66 -13.66
N ALA A 330 -1.18 6.58 -14.61
CA ALA A 330 -0.39 6.59 -15.85
C ALA A 330 1.12 6.74 -15.57
N LEU A 331 1.52 7.36 -14.46
CA LEU A 331 2.92 7.43 -14.02
C LEU A 331 3.50 6.05 -13.65
N PHE A 332 2.66 5.05 -13.43
CA PHE A 332 3.11 3.70 -13.12
C PHE A 332 3.64 2.93 -14.34
N LEU A 333 3.31 3.36 -15.57
CA LEU A 333 3.77 2.71 -16.81
C LEU A 333 5.29 2.55 -16.90
N PRO A 334 6.12 3.60 -16.62
CA PRO A 334 7.57 3.44 -16.57
C PRO A 334 8.06 2.63 -15.37
N VAL A 335 7.39 2.73 -14.22
CA VAL A 335 7.78 2.02 -12.99
C VAL A 335 7.72 0.51 -13.18
N VAL A 336 6.75 0.00 -13.96
CA VAL A 336 6.61 -1.43 -14.30
C VAL A 336 7.28 -1.82 -15.61
N HIS A 337 8.00 -0.88 -16.26
CA HIS A 337 8.72 -1.08 -17.53
C HIS A 337 7.81 -1.42 -18.72
N PHE A 338 6.58 -0.92 -18.73
CA PHE A 338 5.69 -1.02 -19.88
C PHE A 338 6.15 -0.10 -21.01
N LEU A 339 6.47 1.16 -20.69
CA LEU A 339 7.10 2.15 -21.54
C LEU A 339 8.26 2.83 -20.85
N PRO A 340 9.35 3.16 -21.54
CA PRO A 340 10.39 4.02 -20.98
C PRO A 340 9.84 5.42 -20.63
N ALA A 341 10.29 6.04 -19.56
CA ALA A 341 9.96 7.42 -19.22
C ALA A 341 10.45 8.42 -20.29
N THR A 342 11.43 8.01 -21.11
CA THR A 342 11.97 8.79 -22.25
C THR A 342 11.17 8.65 -23.53
N ASP A 343 10.18 7.74 -23.61
CA ASP A 343 9.25 7.63 -24.74
C ASP A 343 8.52 8.96 -24.94
N PRO A 344 8.35 9.47 -26.18
CA PRO A 344 7.72 10.76 -26.43
C PRO A 344 6.31 10.90 -25.85
N ARG A 345 5.47 9.85 -25.96
CA ARG A 345 4.12 9.85 -25.39
C ARG A 345 4.16 9.79 -23.87
N MET A 346 5.12 9.06 -23.29
CA MET A 346 5.27 9.00 -21.84
C MET A 346 5.78 10.32 -21.27
N ARG A 347 6.73 11.00 -21.95
CA ARG A 347 7.16 12.36 -21.59
C ARG A 347 6.00 13.36 -21.63
N ALA A 348 5.18 13.29 -22.68
CA ALA A 348 3.99 14.13 -22.78
C ALA A 348 3.01 13.84 -21.61
N THR A 349 2.78 12.56 -21.29
CA THR A 349 1.91 12.16 -20.16
C THR A 349 2.45 12.70 -18.83
N ILE A 350 3.75 12.54 -18.55
CA ILE A 350 4.38 13.07 -17.32
C ILE A 350 4.17 14.59 -17.21
N ALA A 351 4.42 15.32 -18.31
CA ALA A 351 4.25 16.77 -18.35
C ALA A 351 2.79 17.20 -18.14
N VAL A 352 1.82 16.47 -18.73
CA VAL A 352 0.39 16.77 -18.58
C VAL A 352 -0.08 16.46 -17.15
N VAL A 353 0.32 15.31 -16.58
CA VAL A 353 -0.01 14.94 -15.20
C VAL A 353 0.56 15.98 -14.22
N GLU A 354 1.82 16.39 -14.41
CA GLU A 354 2.44 17.41 -13.56
C GLU A 354 1.71 18.75 -13.65
N ARG A 355 1.31 19.19 -14.85
CA ARG A 355 0.61 20.47 -15.04
C ARG A 355 -0.81 20.47 -14.51
N GLU A 356 -1.56 19.37 -14.68
CA GLU A 356 -3.00 19.32 -14.42
C GLU A 356 -3.34 18.68 -13.05
N LEU A 357 -2.53 17.73 -12.59
CA LEU A 357 -2.79 16.99 -11.35
C LEU A 357 -1.86 17.40 -10.20
N SER A 358 -0.88 18.27 -10.43
CA SER A 358 0.01 18.79 -9.38
C SER A 358 -0.08 20.31 -9.31
N ASP A 359 0.53 20.87 -8.28
CA ASP A 359 0.66 22.30 -8.04
C ASP A 359 2.02 22.61 -7.40
N ASP A 360 2.22 23.86 -6.97
CA ASP A 360 3.47 24.33 -6.36
C ASP A 360 3.85 23.60 -5.05
N THR A 361 2.91 22.86 -4.45
CA THR A 361 3.18 22.02 -3.27
C THR A 361 3.95 20.76 -3.60
N GLY A 362 3.97 20.33 -4.87
CA GLY A 362 4.55 19.07 -5.34
C GLY A 362 3.68 17.85 -5.07
N LEU A 363 2.47 18.06 -4.57
CA LEU A 363 1.51 17.00 -4.31
C LEU A 363 0.75 16.66 -5.59
N VAL A 364 0.73 15.38 -5.97
CA VAL A 364 0.03 14.87 -7.16
C VAL A 364 -1.29 14.25 -6.71
N ARG A 365 -2.40 14.73 -7.29
CA ARG A 365 -3.75 14.16 -7.11
C ARG A 365 -3.93 12.91 -7.96
N ARG A 366 -4.80 11.99 -7.55
CA ARG A 366 -5.13 10.80 -8.37
C ARG A 366 -5.79 11.22 -9.69
N TRP A 367 -6.71 12.18 -9.64
CA TRP A 367 -7.45 12.77 -10.79
C TRP A 367 -7.86 14.21 -10.50
N ASN A 368 -8.37 14.92 -11.50
CA ASN A 368 -8.65 16.36 -11.42
C ASN A 368 -9.64 16.75 -10.32
N THR A 369 -10.59 15.89 -9.99
CA THR A 369 -11.61 16.15 -8.96
C THR A 369 -11.21 15.69 -7.56
N ASP A 370 -10.04 15.09 -7.40
CA ASP A 370 -9.53 14.69 -6.08
C ASP A 370 -9.10 15.97 -5.31
N PRO A 371 -9.62 16.19 -4.09
CA PRO A 371 -9.36 17.44 -3.37
C PRO A 371 -7.98 17.51 -2.72
N ALA A 372 -7.32 16.37 -2.54
CA ALA A 372 -6.06 16.25 -1.82
C ALA A 372 -4.96 15.58 -2.67
N GLY A 373 -3.71 15.84 -2.32
CA GLY A 373 -2.57 15.18 -2.93
C GLY A 373 -2.37 13.78 -2.39
N PHE A 374 -2.24 12.79 -3.28
CA PHE A 374 -2.00 11.40 -2.93
C PHE A 374 -0.49 11.12 -2.93
N LEU A 375 0.07 10.81 -1.77
CA LEU A 375 1.53 10.75 -1.60
C LEU A 375 2.22 9.74 -2.52
N LEU A 376 1.63 8.56 -2.72
CA LEU A 376 2.18 7.56 -3.64
C LEU A 376 2.30 8.11 -5.07
N CYS A 377 1.31 8.86 -5.57
CA CYS A 377 1.36 9.46 -6.91
C CYS A 377 2.51 10.49 -7.02
N SER A 378 2.76 11.26 -5.95
CA SER A 378 3.88 12.18 -5.89
C SER A 378 5.23 11.45 -5.93
N PHE A 379 5.37 10.31 -5.24
CA PHE A 379 6.57 9.48 -5.32
C PHE A 379 6.72 8.79 -6.69
N TRP A 380 5.65 8.40 -7.36
CA TRP A 380 5.72 7.92 -8.75
C TRP A 380 6.22 9.00 -9.71
N LEU A 381 5.81 10.26 -9.51
CA LEU A 381 6.35 11.37 -10.30
C LEU A 381 7.86 11.52 -10.06
N VAL A 382 8.34 11.40 -8.81
CA VAL A 382 9.78 11.38 -8.53
C VAL A 382 10.48 10.27 -9.31
N GLU A 383 9.98 9.02 -9.28
CA GLU A 383 10.57 7.91 -10.03
C GLU A 383 10.57 8.19 -11.54
N CYS A 384 9.48 8.75 -12.09
CA CYS A 384 9.38 9.10 -13.50
C CYS A 384 10.40 10.17 -13.90
N LEU A 385 10.58 11.22 -13.11
CA LEU A 385 11.56 12.27 -13.36
C LEU A 385 13.00 11.72 -13.36
N VAL A 386 13.33 10.83 -12.42
CA VAL A 386 14.64 10.15 -12.41
C VAL A 386 14.85 9.36 -13.70
N MET A 387 13.87 8.54 -14.09
CA MET A 387 13.93 7.71 -15.30
C MET A 387 13.94 8.55 -16.59
N ALA A 388 13.39 9.77 -16.56
CA ALA A 388 13.45 10.72 -17.66
C ALA A 388 14.78 11.49 -17.74
N GLY A 389 15.68 11.32 -16.76
CA GLY A 389 16.98 12.02 -16.65
C GLY A 389 16.90 13.38 -15.95
N GLU A 390 15.79 13.74 -15.31
CA GLU A 390 15.52 15.01 -14.66
C GLU A 390 15.82 14.96 -13.15
N ARG A 391 17.02 14.52 -12.81
CA ARG A 391 17.42 14.14 -11.45
C ARG A 391 17.27 15.28 -10.43
N GLU A 392 17.71 16.48 -10.75
CA GLU A 392 17.65 17.63 -9.83
C GLU A 392 16.20 17.98 -9.45
N ARG A 393 15.29 17.91 -10.44
CA ARG A 393 13.85 18.11 -10.20
C ARG A 393 13.27 17.00 -9.33
N ALA A 394 13.67 15.76 -9.58
CA ALA A 394 13.24 14.61 -8.81
C ALA A 394 13.69 14.72 -7.33
N GLU A 395 14.92 15.13 -7.07
CA GLU A 395 15.45 15.36 -5.73
C GLU A 395 14.69 16.47 -5.00
N ALA A 396 14.48 17.62 -5.65
CA ALA A 396 13.72 18.71 -5.08
C ALA A 396 12.26 18.32 -4.76
N LEU A 397 11.62 17.54 -5.62
CA LEU A 397 10.28 17.02 -5.39
C LEU A 397 10.25 16.01 -4.24
N PHE A 398 11.21 15.08 -4.19
CA PHE A 398 11.33 14.09 -3.11
C PHE A 398 11.46 14.75 -1.74
N GLU A 399 12.37 15.75 -1.62
CA GLU A 399 12.58 16.47 -0.37
C GLU A 399 11.33 17.24 0.07
N ARG A 400 10.61 17.83 -0.88
CA ARG A 400 9.36 18.53 -0.61
C ARG A 400 8.28 17.60 -0.11
N VAL A 401 8.07 16.45 -0.78
CA VAL A 401 7.03 15.48 -0.43
C VAL A 401 7.33 14.78 0.89
N THR A 402 8.58 14.44 1.16
CA THR A 402 8.98 13.87 2.46
C THR A 402 8.83 14.85 3.61
N GLY A 403 8.91 16.15 3.34
CA GLY A 403 8.68 17.23 4.32
C GLY A 403 7.26 17.30 4.89
N TYR A 404 6.28 16.57 4.32
CA TYR A 404 4.93 16.46 4.89
C TYR A 404 4.80 15.41 6.00
N ALA A 405 5.87 14.66 6.31
CA ALA A 405 5.87 13.79 7.47
C ALA A 405 5.60 14.59 8.74
N ASN A 406 4.81 14.00 9.66
CA ASN A 406 4.55 14.65 10.94
C ASN A 406 5.79 14.68 11.84
N ASP A 407 5.65 15.26 13.05
CA ASP A 407 6.73 15.42 14.04
C ASP A 407 7.38 14.10 14.52
N VAL A 408 6.72 12.97 14.29
CA VAL A 408 7.27 11.63 14.54
C VAL A 408 7.58 10.86 13.25
N GLY A 409 7.67 11.55 12.11
CA GLY A 409 8.10 10.99 10.83
C GLY A 409 7.08 10.10 10.12
N LEU A 410 5.79 10.14 10.49
CA LEU A 410 4.73 9.34 9.87
C LEU A 410 4.09 10.06 8.71
N LEU A 411 3.72 9.30 7.68
CA LEU A 411 2.97 9.74 6.51
C LEU A 411 1.59 9.09 6.50
N SER A 412 0.56 9.90 6.22
CA SER A 412 -0.79 9.44 5.89
C SER A 412 -0.90 9.11 4.41
N GLU A 413 -2.10 8.80 3.95
CA GLU A 413 -2.41 8.55 2.54
C GLU A 413 -2.33 9.81 1.69
N GLN A 414 -2.91 10.90 2.19
CA GLN A 414 -3.10 12.15 1.46
C GLN A 414 -2.70 13.35 2.31
N ILE A 415 -2.47 14.47 1.62
CA ILE A 415 -2.18 15.76 2.24
C ILE A 415 -3.13 16.81 1.66
N ASP A 416 -3.75 17.62 2.52
CA ASP A 416 -4.48 18.82 2.08
C ASP A 416 -3.46 19.86 1.54
N PRO A 417 -3.46 20.20 0.25
CA PRO A 417 -2.47 21.10 -0.33
C PRO A 417 -2.57 22.54 0.22
N ARG A 418 -3.70 22.92 0.82
CA ARG A 418 -3.92 24.27 1.35
C ARG A 418 -3.36 24.45 2.75
N THR A 419 -3.35 23.39 3.55
CA THR A 419 -2.99 23.46 4.98
C THR A 419 -1.76 22.65 5.33
N GLY A 420 -1.33 21.72 4.48
CA GLY A 420 -0.30 20.72 4.78
C GLY A 420 -0.78 19.63 5.76
N ALA A 421 -2.07 19.61 6.12
CA ALA A 421 -2.59 18.63 7.06
C ALA A 421 -2.65 17.24 6.42
N GLN A 422 -2.26 16.24 7.20
CA GLN A 422 -2.38 14.84 6.81
C GLN A 422 -3.85 14.40 6.82
N LEU A 423 -4.26 13.66 5.80
CA LEU A 423 -5.61 13.15 5.57
C LEU A 423 -5.56 11.65 5.23
N GLY A 424 -6.69 10.99 5.43
CA GLY A 424 -6.80 9.55 5.26
C GLY A 424 -6.17 8.74 6.41
N ASN A 425 -6.15 7.44 6.25
CA ASN A 425 -5.62 6.54 7.27
C ASN A 425 -4.10 6.67 7.45
N THR A 426 -3.63 6.50 8.69
CA THR A 426 -2.23 6.76 9.08
C THR A 426 -1.74 5.79 10.18
N PRO A 427 -0.42 5.46 10.26
CA PRO A 427 0.52 5.61 9.14
C PRO A 427 0.09 4.74 7.97
N GLN A 428 0.31 5.21 6.72
CA GLN A 428 -0.09 4.45 5.55
C GLN A 428 1.10 3.76 4.89
N ALA A 429 0.99 2.43 4.68
CA ALA A 429 2.04 1.61 4.10
C ALA A 429 2.48 2.12 2.71
N LEU A 430 1.54 2.38 1.79
CA LEU A 430 1.85 2.82 0.42
C LEU A 430 2.67 4.11 0.37
N SER A 431 2.42 5.07 1.27
CA SER A 431 3.18 6.30 1.33
C SER A 431 4.64 6.06 1.73
N HIS A 432 4.88 5.21 2.74
CA HIS A 432 6.23 4.81 3.14
C HIS A 432 6.93 3.91 2.11
N ILE A 433 6.18 3.03 1.44
CA ILE A 433 6.66 2.20 0.32
C ILE A 433 7.08 3.08 -0.86
N GLY A 434 6.25 4.05 -1.24
CA GLY A 434 6.55 5.02 -2.29
C GLY A 434 7.82 5.81 -1.99
N LEU A 435 7.96 6.28 -0.75
CA LEU A 435 9.16 6.98 -0.27
C LEU A 435 10.42 6.12 -0.43
N ILE A 436 10.42 4.87 0.06
CA ILE A 436 11.58 3.97 -0.03
C ILE A 436 11.93 3.69 -1.49
N ASN A 437 10.94 3.39 -2.33
CA ASN A 437 11.16 3.09 -3.74
C ASN A 437 11.70 4.30 -4.51
N ALA A 438 11.20 5.51 -4.25
CA ALA A 438 11.67 6.75 -4.87
C ALA A 438 13.11 7.10 -4.41
N ALA A 439 13.42 6.95 -3.11
CA ALA A 439 14.78 7.14 -2.59
C ALA A 439 15.78 6.19 -3.24
N TRP A 440 15.39 4.93 -3.42
CA TRP A 440 16.22 3.95 -4.12
C TRP A 440 16.41 4.30 -5.60
N ARG A 441 15.36 4.74 -6.28
CA ARG A 441 15.47 5.18 -7.68
C ARG A 441 16.41 6.38 -7.83
N LEU A 442 16.43 7.29 -6.85
CA LEU A 442 17.39 8.38 -6.77
C LEU A 442 18.82 7.91 -6.51
N THR A 443 19.03 6.76 -5.90
CA THR A 443 20.34 6.16 -5.68
C THR A 443 20.85 5.47 -6.93
N ASP A 444 20.04 4.59 -7.51
CA ASP A 444 20.36 3.84 -8.71
C ASP A 444 19.23 3.97 -9.75
N PRO A 445 19.40 4.83 -10.76
CA PRO A 445 18.40 5.05 -11.80
C PRO A 445 18.19 3.85 -12.73
N THR A 446 19.10 2.85 -12.71
CA THR A 446 19.07 1.69 -13.61
C THR A 446 18.30 0.51 -13.04
N THR A 447 17.98 0.50 -11.74
CA THR A 447 17.28 -0.61 -11.09
C THR A 447 15.85 -0.76 -11.59
N ALA A 448 15.57 -1.99 -12.04
CA ALA A 448 14.26 -2.44 -12.48
C ALA A 448 13.52 -3.19 -11.36
#